data_1ea70731c21aa739b97eab4aa2da4e09
#
_entry.id   1ea70731c21aa739b97eab4aa2da4e09
#
_cell.length_a   1.000
_cell.length_b   1.000
_cell.length_c   1.000
_cell.angle_alpha   90.00
_cell.angle_beta   90.00
_cell.angle_gamma   90.00
#
_symmetry.space_group_name_H-M   'P 1'
#
loop_
_entity.id
_entity.type
_entity.pdbx_description
1 polymer ?
#
loop_
_entity_poly.entity_id
_entity_poly.type
_entity_poly.pdbx_seq_one_letter_code
_entity_poly.pdbx_strand_id
1 'polypeptide(L)'
;MQQPARVLKTTTGLRSVLGPSNEPWQVNLQDPAVSVMTDFRLRPMFKLEPDDTIDSALEKMKVAGLRIAFVMDKGSDNLLGIITAYDIMGEKPMRYLQNVGLDYHGITHKDIKVKDIMEPTETWVVAEMRDVESMSVESVLVAMQKSGRTHLPVLEIKDGAAARLRGLFSSAKILRLTEASRQQATK
;
A
#
# COMPACT_ATOMS: atom_id res chain seq x y z
N MET A 1 -38.77 -8.02 -21.52
CA MET A 1 -38.93 -6.54 -21.67
C MET A 1 -37.63 -5.90 -21.30
N GLN A 2 -36.87 -5.37 -22.26
CA GLN A 2 -35.68 -4.57 -22.00
C GLN A 2 -36.10 -3.21 -21.43
N GLN A 3 -35.56 -2.81 -20.28
CA GLN A 3 -35.74 -1.43 -19.82
C GLN A 3 -35.11 -0.47 -20.83
N PRO A 4 -35.79 0.63 -21.20
CA PRO A 4 -35.20 1.60 -22.10
C PRO A 4 -33.93 2.18 -21.46
N ALA A 5 -32.85 2.28 -22.26
CA ALA A 5 -31.60 2.90 -21.82
C ALA A 5 -31.90 4.30 -21.27
N ARG A 6 -31.44 4.60 -20.04
CA ARG A 6 -31.58 5.94 -19.46
C ARG A 6 -30.84 6.92 -20.35
N VAL A 7 -31.56 7.88 -20.91
CA VAL A 7 -30.98 8.93 -21.74
C VAL A 7 -30.08 9.79 -20.86
N LEU A 8 -28.80 9.88 -21.20
CA LEU A 8 -27.86 10.81 -20.60
C LEU A 8 -28.29 12.23 -20.92
N LYS A 9 -28.40 13.08 -19.88
CA LYS A 9 -28.75 14.49 -20.08
C LYS A 9 -27.47 15.33 -20.03
N THR A 10 -27.37 16.31 -20.92
CA THR A 10 -26.41 17.40 -20.82
C THR A 10 -26.82 18.31 -19.68
N THR A 11 -25.87 18.79 -18.87
CA THR A 11 -26.14 19.76 -17.81
C THR A 11 -25.36 21.04 -18.08
N THR A 12 -25.96 22.16 -17.74
CA THR A 12 -25.33 23.47 -17.71
C THR A 12 -25.30 23.99 -16.28
N GLY A 13 -24.25 24.71 -15.88
CA GLY A 13 -24.17 25.33 -14.56
C GLY A 13 -23.71 24.41 -13.43
N LEU A 14 -22.80 23.47 -13.72
CA LEU A 14 -22.12 22.69 -12.68
C LEU A 14 -21.37 23.66 -11.76
N ARG A 15 -21.74 23.68 -10.46
CA ARG A 15 -21.20 24.63 -9.48
C ARG A 15 -20.31 23.99 -8.41
N SER A 16 -20.35 22.66 -8.28
CA SER A 16 -19.59 21.96 -7.25
C SER A 16 -19.30 20.52 -7.66
N VAL A 17 -18.24 19.97 -7.09
CA VAL A 17 -17.85 18.57 -7.20
C VAL A 17 -17.97 17.95 -5.81
N LEU A 18 -18.65 16.81 -5.72
CA LEU A 18 -18.63 15.99 -4.52
C LEU A 18 -17.32 15.22 -4.47
N GLY A 19 -16.56 15.39 -3.40
CA GLY A 19 -15.30 14.67 -3.18
C GLY A 19 -15.26 14.07 -1.78
N PRO A 20 -14.43 13.07 -1.54
CA PRO A 20 -14.21 12.52 -0.20
C PRO A 20 -13.60 13.61 0.68
N SER A 21 -14.25 13.92 1.79
CA SER A 21 -13.78 14.94 2.75
C SER A 21 -12.52 14.56 3.51
N ASN A 22 -12.16 13.27 3.50
CA ASN A 22 -11.06 12.69 4.27
C ASN A 22 -9.86 12.26 3.41
N GLU A 23 -9.80 12.65 2.14
CA GLU A 23 -8.67 12.39 1.26
C GLU A 23 -8.15 13.69 0.67
N PRO A 24 -7.23 14.34 1.39
CA PRO A 24 -6.61 15.55 0.87
C PRO A 24 -5.78 15.22 -0.36
N TRP A 25 -5.77 16.09 -1.35
CA TRP A 25 -4.86 16.02 -2.49
C TRP A 25 -3.53 16.77 -2.23
N GLN A 26 -3.48 17.53 -1.12
CA GLN A 26 -2.30 18.21 -0.59
C GLN A 26 -2.35 18.25 0.94
N VAL A 27 -1.20 18.24 1.59
CA VAL A 27 -1.07 18.33 3.05
C VAL A 27 0.17 19.11 3.44
N ASN A 28 0.15 19.68 4.65
CA ASN A 28 1.32 20.29 5.26
C ASN A 28 2.01 19.29 6.20
N LEU A 29 3.27 19.51 6.48
CA LEU A 29 4.04 18.64 7.38
C LEU A 29 3.49 18.59 8.81
N GLN A 30 2.81 19.67 9.24
CA GLN A 30 2.20 19.79 10.57
C GLN A 30 0.77 19.24 10.65
N ASP A 31 0.19 18.83 9.52
CA ASP A 31 -1.15 18.24 9.52
C ASP A 31 -1.14 16.87 10.24
N PRO A 32 -2.28 16.43 10.79
CA PRO A 32 -2.38 15.13 11.45
C PRO A 32 -1.96 13.98 10.53
N ALA A 33 -1.15 13.05 11.02
CA ALA A 33 -0.64 11.91 10.26
C ALA A 33 -1.75 11.06 9.63
N VAL A 34 -2.88 10.92 10.32
CA VAL A 34 -4.04 10.16 9.84
C VAL A 34 -4.56 10.64 8.49
N SER A 35 -4.35 11.92 8.13
CA SER A 35 -4.80 12.50 6.85
C SER A 35 -4.09 11.89 5.63
N VAL A 36 -2.89 11.36 5.80
CA VAL A 36 -2.10 10.74 4.71
C VAL A 36 -2.07 9.21 4.79
N MET A 37 -2.60 8.63 5.85
CA MET A 37 -2.71 7.19 6.01
C MET A 37 -3.69 6.60 5.00
N THR A 38 -3.37 5.45 4.45
CA THR A 38 -4.36 4.62 3.75
C THR A 38 -5.08 3.79 4.80
N ASP A 39 -6.33 4.12 5.07
CA ASP A 39 -7.16 3.48 6.10
C ASP A 39 -7.92 2.30 5.49
N PHE A 40 -7.66 1.08 5.97
CA PHE A 40 -8.32 -0.13 5.48
C PHE A 40 -9.75 -0.33 5.99
N ARG A 41 -10.25 0.54 6.86
CA ARG A 41 -11.69 0.63 7.12
C ARG A 41 -12.46 1.31 5.99
N LEU A 42 -11.77 2.19 5.24
CA LEU A 42 -12.36 3.00 4.18
C LEU A 42 -11.99 2.48 2.79
N ARG A 43 -10.90 1.73 2.66
CA ARG A 43 -10.38 1.22 1.40
C ARG A 43 -10.07 -0.27 1.48
N PRO A 44 -10.46 -1.06 0.49
CA PRO A 44 -10.11 -2.46 0.46
C PRO A 44 -8.60 -2.63 0.29
N MET A 45 -8.06 -3.66 0.94
CA MET A 45 -6.69 -4.11 0.68
C MET A 45 -6.63 -4.87 -0.64
N PHE A 46 -5.57 -4.62 -1.42
CA PHE A 46 -5.25 -5.45 -2.58
C PHE A 46 -4.49 -6.68 -2.12
N LYS A 47 -5.04 -7.86 -2.41
CA LYS A 47 -4.57 -9.15 -1.87
C LYS A 47 -3.98 -10.00 -2.99
N LEU A 48 -2.93 -10.74 -2.67
CA LEU A 48 -2.32 -11.78 -3.49
C LEU A 48 -2.19 -13.07 -2.68
N GLU A 49 -2.12 -14.20 -3.38
CA GLU A 49 -1.82 -15.50 -2.77
C GLU A 49 -0.30 -15.73 -2.74
N PRO A 50 0.22 -16.45 -1.73
CA PRO A 50 1.66 -16.71 -1.60
C PRO A 50 2.23 -17.54 -2.77
N ASP A 51 1.41 -18.36 -3.39
CA ASP A 51 1.79 -19.21 -4.53
C ASP A 51 1.58 -18.56 -5.91
N ASP A 52 1.06 -17.32 -5.98
CA ASP A 52 1.08 -16.54 -7.22
C ASP A 52 2.53 -16.40 -7.72
N THR A 53 2.77 -16.48 -9.03
CA THR A 53 4.07 -16.11 -9.59
C THR A 53 4.26 -14.60 -9.53
N ILE A 54 5.52 -14.14 -9.42
CA ILE A 54 5.81 -12.70 -9.36
C ILE A 54 5.36 -11.97 -10.63
N ASP A 55 5.43 -12.62 -11.79
CA ASP A 55 4.94 -12.06 -13.06
C ASP A 55 3.43 -11.87 -13.03
N SER A 56 2.66 -12.87 -12.57
CA SER A 56 1.21 -12.77 -12.37
C SER A 56 0.85 -11.68 -11.36
N ALA A 57 1.59 -11.59 -10.26
CA ALA A 57 1.41 -10.57 -9.24
C ALA A 57 1.61 -9.16 -9.81
N LEU A 58 2.67 -8.95 -10.60
CA LEU A 58 2.97 -7.67 -11.24
C LEU A 58 1.85 -7.26 -12.22
N GLU A 59 1.36 -8.19 -13.03
CA GLU A 59 0.24 -7.92 -13.95
C GLU A 59 -1.05 -7.57 -13.17
N LYS A 60 -1.38 -8.32 -12.11
CA LYS A 60 -2.52 -8.00 -11.25
C LYS A 60 -2.39 -6.58 -10.64
N MET A 61 -1.18 -6.19 -10.18
CA MET A 61 -0.92 -4.85 -9.65
C MET A 61 -1.09 -3.77 -10.72
N LYS A 62 -0.62 -3.99 -11.95
CA LYS A 62 -0.78 -3.05 -13.08
C LYS A 62 -2.25 -2.83 -13.40
N VAL A 63 -3.03 -3.91 -13.54
CA VAL A 63 -4.47 -3.84 -13.81
C VAL A 63 -5.21 -3.09 -12.70
N ALA A 64 -4.83 -3.32 -11.43
CA ALA A 64 -5.42 -2.62 -10.29
C ALA A 64 -4.93 -1.16 -10.12
N GLY A 65 -3.93 -0.72 -10.88
CA GLY A 65 -3.30 0.60 -10.71
C GLY A 65 -2.57 0.76 -9.36
N LEU A 66 -2.13 -0.35 -8.76
CA LEU A 66 -1.49 -0.39 -7.45
C LEU A 66 -0.05 -0.87 -7.55
N ARG A 67 0.78 -0.47 -6.58
CA ARG A 67 2.20 -0.84 -6.52
C ARG A 67 2.55 -1.68 -5.30
N ILE A 68 1.55 -2.05 -4.51
CA ILE A 68 1.70 -2.79 -3.27
C ILE A 68 0.55 -3.76 -3.12
N ALA A 69 0.83 -4.94 -2.61
CA ALA A 69 -0.15 -5.95 -2.29
C ALA A 69 0.16 -6.62 -0.95
N PHE A 70 -0.89 -7.04 -0.26
CA PHE A 70 -0.81 -7.85 0.95
C PHE A 70 -0.90 -9.32 0.57
N VAL A 71 0.01 -10.12 1.10
CA VAL A 71 0.04 -11.56 0.84
C VAL A 71 -0.75 -12.26 1.93
N MET A 72 -1.85 -12.88 1.53
CA MET A 72 -2.78 -13.56 2.44
C MET A 72 -2.70 -15.07 2.22
N ASP A 73 -2.77 -15.82 3.28
CA ASP A 73 -2.89 -17.28 3.19
C ASP A 73 -4.21 -17.67 2.54
N LYS A 74 -4.16 -18.73 1.73
CA LYS A 74 -5.31 -19.16 0.93
C LYS A 74 -6.45 -19.65 1.81
N GLY A 75 -7.62 -19.02 1.64
CA GLY A 75 -8.85 -19.42 2.36
C GLY A 75 -8.87 -19.01 3.83
N SER A 76 -7.93 -18.17 4.27
CA SER A 76 -7.89 -17.60 5.62
C SER A 76 -7.72 -16.08 5.58
N ASP A 77 -7.97 -15.42 6.70
CA ASP A 77 -7.67 -14.01 6.90
C ASP A 77 -6.25 -13.78 7.46
N ASN A 78 -5.39 -14.81 7.38
CA ASN A 78 -4.03 -14.73 7.89
C ASN A 78 -3.14 -13.92 6.95
N LEU A 79 -2.59 -12.83 7.44
CA LEU A 79 -1.68 -11.95 6.70
C LEU A 79 -0.25 -12.48 6.84
N LEU A 80 0.36 -12.87 5.73
CA LEU A 80 1.71 -13.43 5.67
C LEU A 80 2.78 -12.38 5.43
N GLY A 81 2.46 -11.34 4.68
CA GLY A 81 3.45 -10.34 4.33
C GLY A 81 2.94 -9.29 3.36
N ILE A 82 3.89 -8.55 2.80
CA ILE A 82 3.68 -7.48 1.82
C ILE A 82 4.66 -7.65 0.66
N ILE A 83 4.23 -7.32 -0.54
CA ILE A 83 5.10 -7.27 -1.72
C ILE A 83 4.80 -6.01 -2.51
N THR A 84 5.85 -5.39 -3.05
CA THR A 84 5.72 -4.22 -3.91
C THR A 84 6.14 -4.53 -5.34
N ALA A 85 5.67 -3.71 -6.29
CA ALA A 85 6.15 -3.78 -7.67
C ALA A 85 7.67 -3.56 -7.77
N TYR A 86 8.26 -2.79 -6.86
CA TYR A 86 9.72 -2.59 -6.79
C TYR A 86 10.46 -3.85 -6.34
N ASP A 87 9.87 -4.65 -5.45
CA ASP A 87 10.46 -5.93 -5.05
C ASP A 87 10.55 -6.88 -6.24
N ILE A 88 9.50 -6.90 -7.08
CA ILE A 88 9.42 -7.77 -8.25
C ILE A 88 10.36 -7.30 -9.37
N MET A 89 10.40 -5.99 -9.65
CA MET A 89 11.21 -5.42 -10.73
C MET A 89 12.67 -5.16 -10.32
N GLY A 90 12.98 -5.23 -9.03
CA GLY A 90 14.30 -4.93 -8.48
C GLY A 90 15.20 -6.16 -8.39
N GLU A 91 16.09 -6.13 -7.43
CA GLU A 91 17.13 -7.15 -7.26
C GLU A 91 16.68 -8.43 -6.56
N LYS A 92 15.53 -8.42 -5.86
CA LYS A 92 15.10 -9.56 -5.05
C LYS A 92 14.94 -10.86 -5.85
N PRO A 93 14.34 -10.88 -7.06
CA PRO A 93 14.25 -12.09 -7.85
C PRO A 93 15.62 -12.65 -8.21
N MET A 94 16.57 -11.79 -8.60
CA MET A 94 17.92 -12.22 -8.94
C MET A 94 18.67 -12.77 -7.72
N ARG A 95 18.55 -12.11 -6.57
CA ARG A 95 19.15 -12.60 -5.32
C ARG A 95 18.57 -13.95 -4.91
N TYR A 96 17.25 -14.11 -5.05
CA TYR A 96 16.61 -15.40 -4.78
C TYR A 96 17.18 -16.51 -5.66
N LEU A 97 17.27 -16.30 -6.98
CA LEU A 97 17.85 -17.27 -7.93
C LEU A 97 19.32 -17.58 -7.63
N GLN A 98 20.12 -16.61 -7.22
CA GLN A 98 21.51 -16.81 -6.81
C GLN A 98 21.62 -17.69 -5.56
N ASN A 99 20.72 -17.51 -4.61
CA ASN A 99 20.72 -18.28 -3.35
C ASN A 99 20.23 -19.73 -3.55
N VAL A 100 19.24 -19.93 -4.43
CA VAL A 100 18.64 -21.25 -4.69
C VAL A 100 19.37 -21.98 -5.83
N GLY A 101 19.96 -21.23 -6.75
CA GLY A 101 20.46 -21.75 -8.04
C GLY A 101 21.70 -22.64 -8.00
N LEU A 102 22.41 -22.72 -6.86
CA LEU A 102 23.56 -23.64 -6.73
C LEU A 102 23.09 -25.10 -6.50
N ASP A 103 21.88 -25.29 -5.99
CA ASP A 103 21.34 -26.62 -5.64
C ASP A 103 20.18 -27.07 -6.55
N TYR A 104 19.58 -26.15 -7.34
CA TYR A 104 18.39 -26.43 -8.16
C TYR A 104 18.61 -26.07 -9.63
N HIS A 105 19.08 -27.03 -10.40
CA HIS A 105 19.14 -26.91 -11.86
C HIS A 105 17.71 -26.79 -12.43
N GLY A 106 17.37 -25.62 -12.98
CA GLY A 106 16.14 -25.42 -13.75
C GLY A 106 15.14 -24.39 -13.24
N ILE A 107 15.33 -23.78 -12.05
CA ILE A 107 14.48 -22.69 -11.59
C ILE A 107 14.80 -21.41 -12.37
N THR A 108 13.77 -20.82 -12.97
CA THR A 108 13.87 -19.57 -13.74
C THR A 108 13.08 -18.46 -13.05
N HIS A 109 13.24 -17.23 -13.52
CA HIS A 109 12.46 -16.08 -13.03
C HIS A 109 10.94 -16.34 -13.01
N LYS A 110 10.42 -17.11 -13.97
CA LYS A 110 9.00 -17.44 -14.10
C LYS A 110 8.47 -18.36 -13.00
N ASP A 111 9.37 -19.07 -12.34
CA ASP A 111 9.02 -20.04 -11.29
C ASP A 111 8.98 -19.40 -9.90
N ILE A 112 9.53 -18.17 -9.78
CA ILE A 112 9.57 -17.44 -8.50
C ILE A 112 8.15 -17.09 -8.08
N LYS A 113 7.82 -17.40 -6.82
CA LYS A 113 6.54 -17.12 -6.22
C LYS A 113 6.61 -15.88 -5.33
N VAL A 114 5.46 -15.30 -5.08
CA VAL A 114 5.31 -14.12 -4.19
C VAL A 114 5.93 -14.39 -2.83
N LYS A 115 5.69 -15.57 -2.24
CA LYS A 115 6.24 -15.96 -0.93
C LYS A 115 7.76 -16.00 -0.86
N ASP A 116 8.42 -16.19 -2.02
CA ASP A 116 9.88 -16.34 -2.09
C ASP A 116 10.61 -15.01 -1.92
N ILE A 117 9.93 -13.88 -2.24
CA ILE A 117 10.54 -12.54 -2.24
C ILE A 117 9.74 -11.48 -1.48
N MET A 118 8.54 -11.81 -0.96
CA MET A 118 7.76 -10.88 -0.13
C MET A 118 8.54 -10.48 1.13
N GLU A 119 8.14 -9.39 1.75
CA GLU A 119 8.56 -9.04 3.10
C GLU A 119 7.57 -9.66 4.10
N PRO A 120 7.99 -10.66 4.89
CA PRO A 120 7.11 -11.36 5.83
C PRO A 120 6.76 -10.46 7.02
N THR A 121 5.59 -10.68 7.62
CA THR A 121 5.08 -9.85 8.74
C THR A 121 6.01 -9.77 9.93
N GLU A 122 6.82 -10.81 10.17
CA GLU A 122 7.77 -10.90 11.29
C GLU A 122 8.91 -9.88 11.19
N THR A 123 9.17 -9.36 9.99
CA THR A 123 10.24 -8.37 9.75
C THR A 123 9.74 -6.94 9.72
N TRP A 124 8.44 -6.72 9.93
CA TRP A 124 7.87 -5.39 9.83
C TRP A 124 8.26 -4.49 10.99
N VAL A 125 8.57 -3.25 10.65
CA VAL A 125 8.50 -2.13 11.58
C VAL A 125 7.10 -1.56 11.47
N VAL A 126 6.42 -1.39 12.57
CA VAL A 126 5.00 -0.99 12.61
C VAL A 126 4.81 0.23 13.52
N ALA A 127 3.75 0.98 13.30
CA ALA A 127 3.25 1.99 14.23
C ALA A 127 1.95 1.51 14.87
N GLU A 128 1.68 1.92 16.11
CA GLU A 128 0.39 1.69 16.73
C GLU A 128 -0.57 2.85 16.44
N MET A 129 -1.84 2.54 16.20
CA MET A 129 -2.84 3.55 15.83
C MET A 129 -2.98 4.64 16.90
N ARG A 130 -2.93 4.28 18.19
CA ARG A 130 -3.01 5.23 19.30
C ARG A 130 -1.90 6.29 19.28
N ASP A 131 -0.69 5.90 18.83
CA ASP A 131 0.43 6.83 18.73
C ASP A 131 0.28 7.71 17.48
N VAL A 132 -0.15 7.10 16.36
CA VAL A 132 -0.41 7.79 15.08
C VAL A 132 -1.43 8.91 15.22
N GLU A 133 -2.46 8.76 16.07
CA GLU A 133 -3.47 9.79 16.31
C GLU A 133 -2.91 11.11 16.82
N SER A 134 -1.76 11.06 17.50
CA SER A 134 -1.07 12.25 18.04
C SER A 134 0.09 12.73 17.15
N MET A 135 0.46 12.00 16.10
CA MET A 135 1.59 12.33 15.22
C MET A 135 1.20 13.32 14.13
N SER A 136 2.19 14.12 13.70
CA SER A 136 2.13 14.91 12.47
C SER A 136 2.65 14.11 11.26
N VAL A 137 2.34 14.60 10.06
CA VAL A 137 2.90 14.06 8.80
C VAL A 137 4.42 14.05 8.83
N GLU A 138 5.06 15.13 9.34
CA GLU A 138 6.52 15.22 9.50
C GLU A 138 7.07 14.12 10.41
N SER A 139 6.42 13.90 11.56
CA SER A 139 6.85 12.87 12.53
C SER A 139 6.86 11.48 11.90
N VAL A 140 5.85 11.15 11.10
CA VAL A 140 5.79 9.88 10.37
C VAL A 140 6.88 9.79 9.32
N LEU A 141 7.12 10.85 8.53
CA LEU A 141 8.20 10.87 7.54
C LEU A 141 9.57 10.63 8.20
N VAL A 142 9.84 11.32 9.31
CA VAL A 142 11.09 11.15 10.07
C VAL A 142 11.23 9.72 10.59
N ALA A 143 10.15 9.13 11.11
CA ALA A 143 10.16 7.73 11.57
C ALA A 143 10.45 6.76 10.42
N MET A 144 9.83 6.96 9.25
CA MET A 144 10.06 6.15 8.06
C MET A 144 11.50 6.28 7.54
N GLN A 145 12.05 7.50 7.51
CA GLN A 145 13.44 7.75 7.12
C GLN A 145 14.44 7.07 8.06
N LYS A 146 14.24 7.22 9.38
CA LYS A 146 15.11 6.58 10.40
C LYS A 146 15.09 5.06 10.33
N SER A 147 13.93 4.48 10.02
CA SER A 147 13.79 3.02 9.86
C SER A 147 14.22 2.49 8.49
N GLY A 148 14.52 3.38 7.53
CA GLY A 148 14.83 3.00 6.14
C GLY A 148 13.65 2.38 5.39
N ARG A 149 12.42 2.61 5.86
CA ARG A 149 11.20 2.00 5.31
C ARG A 149 10.46 2.94 4.38
N THR A 150 10.05 2.43 3.23
CA THR A 150 9.18 3.15 2.28
C THR A 150 7.69 2.95 2.59
N HIS A 151 7.37 1.93 3.35
CA HIS A 151 6.03 1.60 3.84
C HIS A 151 6.07 1.36 5.35
N LEU A 152 5.09 1.89 6.08
CA LEU A 152 4.95 1.73 7.51
C LEU A 152 3.53 1.26 7.83
N PRO A 153 3.34 -0.03 8.13
CA PRO A 153 2.06 -0.57 8.55
C PRO A 153 1.61 0.04 9.88
N VAL A 154 0.31 0.26 10.01
CA VAL A 154 -0.30 0.76 11.25
C VAL A 154 -1.19 -0.32 11.83
N LEU A 155 -0.95 -0.70 13.06
CA LEU A 155 -1.71 -1.70 13.78
C LEU A 155 -2.70 -1.05 14.74
N GLU A 156 -3.89 -1.60 14.79
CA GLU A 156 -4.87 -1.34 15.85
C GLU A 156 -4.79 -2.49 16.85
N ILE A 157 -4.42 -2.16 18.08
CA ILE A 157 -4.35 -3.11 19.20
C ILE A 157 -5.45 -2.73 20.17
N LYS A 158 -6.38 -3.66 20.42
CA LYS A 158 -7.41 -3.52 21.44
C LYS A 158 -7.10 -4.47 22.58
N ASP A 159 -7.39 -4.05 23.79
CA ASP A 159 -7.14 -4.84 24.99
C ASP A 159 -7.71 -6.26 24.86
N GLY A 160 -6.84 -7.26 25.06
CA GLY A 160 -7.19 -8.68 24.99
C GLY A 160 -7.48 -9.25 23.58
N ALA A 161 -7.29 -8.46 22.52
CA ALA A 161 -7.49 -8.91 21.14
C ALA A 161 -6.16 -9.00 20.37
N ALA A 162 -6.12 -9.83 19.34
CA ALA A 162 -5.01 -9.85 18.39
C ALA A 162 -4.88 -8.51 17.66
N ALA A 163 -3.64 -8.07 17.42
CA ALA A 163 -3.35 -6.88 16.63
C ALA A 163 -3.93 -7.01 15.21
N ARG A 164 -4.54 -5.94 14.71
CA ARG A 164 -5.13 -5.91 13.37
C ARG A 164 -4.49 -4.83 12.54
N LEU A 165 -4.19 -5.13 11.27
CA LEU A 165 -3.70 -4.14 10.33
C LEU A 165 -4.80 -3.11 10.06
N ARG A 166 -4.57 -1.88 10.53
CA ARG A 166 -5.52 -0.76 10.46
C ARG A 166 -5.32 0.09 9.22
N GLY A 167 -4.07 0.27 8.84
CA GLY A 167 -3.72 1.14 7.72
C GLY A 167 -2.26 1.03 7.31
N LEU A 168 -1.87 1.90 6.38
CA LEU A 168 -0.53 1.94 5.82
C LEU A 168 -0.13 3.37 5.49
N PHE A 169 1.09 3.75 5.88
CA PHE A 169 1.76 4.92 5.32
C PHE A 169 2.66 4.51 4.16
N SER A 170 2.71 5.36 3.14
CA SER A 170 3.64 5.26 2.01
C SER A 170 4.42 6.57 1.88
N SER A 171 5.74 6.51 1.94
CA SER A 171 6.59 7.70 1.81
C SER A 171 6.38 8.41 0.46
N ALA A 172 6.19 7.65 -0.61
CA ALA A 172 5.91 8.21 -1.94
C ALA A 172 4.57 8.98 -1.96
N LYS A 173 3.52 8.46 -1.30
CA LYS A 173 2.23 9.17 -1.17
C LYS A 173 2.40 10.47 -0.38
N ILE A 174 3.08 10.41 0.77
CA ILE A 174 3.28 11.55 1.64
C ILE A 174 4.08 12.65 0.92
N LEU A 175 5.22 12.29 0.30
CA LEU A 175 6.04 13.25 -0.44
C LEU A 175 5.26 13.94 -1.56
N ARG A 176 4.51 13.19 -2.36
CA ARG A 176 3.67 13.76 -3.41
C ARG A 176 2.65 14.77 -2.87
N LEU A 177 2.00 14.48 -1.74
CA LEU A 177 0.98 15.35 -1.16
C LEU A 177 1.60 16.61 -0.53
N THR A 178 2.81 16.51 0.05
CA THR A 178 3.53 17.65 0.63
C THR A 178 4.18 18.54 -0.43
N GLU A 179 4.65 17.98 -1.53
CA GLU A 179 5.18 18.77 -2.67
C GLU A 179 4.10 19.63 -3.32
N ALA A 180 2.88 19.09 -3.46
CA ALA A 180 1.74 19.84 -3.98
C ALA A 180 1.46 21.11 -3.15
N SER A 181 1.62 21.04 -1.82
CA SER A 181 1.47 22.20 -0.92
C SER A 181 2.57 23.26 -1.10
N ARG A 182 3.82 22.83 -1.29
CA ARG A 182 4.96 23.75 -1.47
C ARG A 182 4.85 24.57 -2.75
N GLN A 183 4.40 23.96 -3.84
CA GLN A 183 4.26 24.64 -5.13
C GLN A 183 3.17 25.73 -5.12
N GLN A 184 2.17 25.64 -4.25
CA GLN A 184 1.13 26.68 -4.12
C GLN A 184 1.54 27.84 -3.21
N ALA A 185 2.39 27.60 -2.22
CA ALA A 185 2.91 28.64 -1.33
C ALA A 185 3.92 29.59 -2.01
N THR A 186 4.39 29.22 -3.21
CA THR A 186 5.40 29.99 -3.98
C THR A 186 4.78 30.82 -5.12
N LYS A 187 3.46 30.80 -5.28
CA LYS A 187 2.70 31.63 -6.22
C LYS A 187 1.94 32.73 -5.49
#